data_ff9dfa65f2ca0ccb343b658b045997e5
#
_entry.id   ff9dfa65f2ca0ccb343b658b045997e5
#
_cell.length_a   1.000
_cell.length_b   1.000
_cell.length_c   1.000
_cell.angle_alpha   90.00
_cell.angle_beta   90.00
_cell.angle_gamma   90.00
#
_symmetry.space_group_name_H-M   'P 1'
#
loop_
_entity.id
_entity.type
_entity.pdbx_description
1 polymer ?
#
loop_
_entity_poly.entity_id
_entity_poly.type
_entity_poly.pdbx_seq_one_letter_code
_entity_poly.pdbx_strand_id
1 'polypeptide(L)'
;MALSGALAASVTPLREHGSAIDDDAFGPLVDFYVREGLDGILALGTAGEGISLRVEERRRVAGLFLQAADRRLQVAIHCGAQTTADTVTLAAHAAEVGADAVVVIGPPYFKLDEQAQYGHFLAAAAACAPTPFYVYEFAATTGYPIAPAVLERLRGEADNVVGLKVSDTPFDAFERYLLPGFDIFVGPEALIAEGMARGAKGAVSALASALPREVAAVVRDPTPEGAERLGELRAFVERFPRQAALKRLLALQGVPVAEDVRAPLRTLAQDEREELDGWAEGVLAYSVSNSS
;
A
#
# COMPACT_ATOMS: atom_id res chain seq x y z
N MET A 1 -7.13 16.96 -0.99
CA MET A 1 -5.73 17.34 -0.69
C MET A 1 -4.83 16.27 -1.27
N ALA A 2 -3.59 16.61 -1.70
CA ALA A 2 -2.63 15.59 -2.12
C ALA A 2 -2.19 14.74 -0.92
N LEU A 3 -1.87 13.47 -1.15
CA LEU A 3 -1.38 12.57 -0.12
C LEU A 3 0.00 13.01 0.41
N SER A 4 0.31 12.72 1.67
CA SER A 4 1.63 12.99 2.26
C SER A 4 1.88 12.11 3.48
N GLY A 5 3.16 11.95 3.87
CA GLY A 5 3.57 11.29 5.09
C GLY A 5 3.66 9.76 5.00
N ALA A 6 3.44 9.09 6.12
CA ALA A 6 3.55 7.63 6.25
C ALA A 6 2.19 6.97 6.07
N LEU A 7 2.05 6.18 5.01
CA LEU A 7 0.83 5.43 4.71
C LEU A 7 1.07 3.92 4.84
N ALA A 8 0.17 3.21 5.52
CA ALA A 8 0.17 1.76 5.46
C ALA A 8 -0.36 1.28 4.10
N ALA A 9 0.37 0.39 3.42
CA ALA A 9 -0.26 -0.49 2.44
C ALA A 9 -1.06 -1.54 3.22
N SER A 10 -2.28 -1.18 3.62
CA SER A 10 -3.06 -1.90 4.62
C SER A 10 -3.45 -3.30 4.17
N VAL A 11 -3.41 -4.25 5.10
CA VAL A 11 -4.04 -5.56 4.94
C VAL A 11 -5.56 -5.41 4.85
N THR A 12 -6.24 -6.38 4.24
CA THR A 12 -7.71 -6.48 4.27
C THR A 12 -8.11 -7.53 5.31
N PRO A 13 -8.85 -7.16 6.35
CA PRO A 13 -9.40 -8.11 7.30
C PRO A 13 -10.30 -9.14 6.62
N LEU A 14 -9.98 -10.41 6.78
CA LEU A 14 -10.73 -11.54 6.25
C LEU A 14 -11.04 -12.52 7.37
N ARG A 15 -12.10 -13.32 7.20
CA ARG A 15 -12.53 -14.38 8.10
C ARG A 15 -12.97 -15.62 7.31
N GLU A 16 -13.33 -16.68 8.00
CA GLU A 16 -13.83 -17.93 7.39
C GLU A 16 -12.83 -18.51 6.37
N HIS A 17 -11.55 -18.64 6.80
CA HIS A 17 -10.45 -19.10 5.94
C HIS A 17 -10.25 -18.25 4.68
N GLY A 18 -10.48 -16.94 4.80
CA GLY A 18 -10.30 -15.97 3.72
C GLY A 18 -11.47 -15.88 2.75
N SER A 19 -12.58 -16.58 2.98
CA SER A 19 -13.73 -16.57 2.07
C SER A 19 -14.63 -15.35 2.24
N ALA A 20 -14.62 -14.70 3.41
CA ALA A 20 -15.46 -13.56 3.74
C ALA A 20 -14.65 -12.35 4.22
N ILE A 21 -15.16 -11.14 3.99
CA ILE A 21 -14.66 -9.90 4.58
C ILE A 21 -15.10 -9.87 6.06
N ASP A 22 -14.16 -9.46 6.93
CA ASP A 22 -14.44 -9.24 8.34
C ASP A 22 -14.72 -7.76 8.60
N ASP A 23 -15.96 -7.37 8.51
CA ASP A 23 -16.39 -5.98 8.61
C ASP A 23 -16.08 -5.35 9.97
N ASP A 24 -16.16 -6.14 11.03
CA ASP A 24 -16.01 -5.65 12.42
C ASP A 24 -14.55 -5.29 12.75
N ALA A 25 -13.60 -5.83 12.00
CA ALA A 25 -12.18 -5.60 12.24
C ALA A 25 -11.63 -4.29 11.64
N PHE A 26 -12.35 -3.60 10.73
CA PHE A 26 -11.86 -2.36 10.09
C PHE A 26 -11.76 -1.20 11.09
N GLY A 27 -12.73 -1.01 11.96
CA GLY A 27 -12.69 0.02 12.99
C GLY A 27 -11.45 -0.10 13.87
N PRO A 28 -11.26 -1.23 14.59
CA PRO A 28 -10.08 -1.47 15.41
C PRO A 28 -8.75 -1.36 14.67
N LEU A 29 -8.67 -1.81 13.41
CA LEU A 29 -7.47 -1.71 12.59
C LEU A 29 -7.11 -0.24 12.29
N VAL A 30 -8.08 0.56 11.90
CA VAL A 30 -7.89 1.99 11.63
C VAL A 30 -7.56 2.74 12.91
N ASP A 31 -8.22 2.44 14.03
CA ASP A 31 -7.92 3.02 15.34
C ASP A 31 -6.48 2.74 15.77
N PHE A 32 -5.99 1.54 15.48
CA PHE A 32 -4.58 1.19 15.67
C PHE A 32 -3.67 2.08 14.84
N TYR A 33 -3.91 2.25 13.55
CA TYR A 33 -3.10 3.11 12.68
C TYR A 33 -3.07 4.58 13.12
N VAL A 34 -4.23 5.12 13.53
CA VAL A 34 -4.33 6.48 14.08
C VAL A 34 -3.50 6.61 15.36
N ARG A 35 -3.65 5.66 16.28
CA ARG A 35 -2.92 5.67 17.57
C ARG A 35 -1.41 5.59 17.38
N GLU A 36 -0.97 4.78 16.41
CA GLU A 36 0.45 4.58 16.11
C GLU A 36 1.03 5.68 15.20
N GLY A 37 0.23 6.67 14.81
CA GLY A 37 0.66 7.90 14.19
C GLY A 37 0.90 7.83 12.69
N LEU A 38 0.18 6.99 11.96
CA LEU A 38 0.16 7.07 10.50
C LEU A 38 -0.61 8.30 10.01
N ASP A 39 -0.27 8.76 8.81
CA ASP A 39 -0.95 9.86 8.13
C ASP A 39 -2.06 9.35 7.19
N GLY A 40 -1.98 8.08 6.78
CA GLY A 40 -2.97 7.50 5.88
C GLY A 40 -2.81 6.00 5.62
N ILE A 41 -3.66 5.52 4.72
CA ILE A 41 -3.66 4.13 4.25
C ILE A 41 -3.79 4.09 2.73
N LEU A 42 -3.15 3.10 2.12
CA LEU A 42 -3.48 2.59 0.79
C LEU A 42 -4.20 1.25 0.97
N ALA A 43 -5.50 1.25 0.78
CA ALA A 43 -6.34 0.06 0.85
C ALA A 43 -6.30 -0.74 -0.46
N LEU A 44 -6.53 -2.05 -0.40
CA LEU A 44 -6.71 -2.94 -1.56
C LEU A 44 -5.49 -3.07 -2.48
N GLY A 45 -4.31 -2.63 -2.02
CA GLY A 45 -3.04 -2.86 -2.73
C GLY A 45 -2.57 -4.31 -2.63
N THR A 46 -1.29 -4.55 -2.91
CA THR A 46 -0.68 -5.88 -2.86
C THR A 46 -0.77 -6.52 -1.47
N ALA A 47 -0.46 -5.78 -0.40
CA ALA A 47 -0.61 -6.27 0.97
C ALA A 47 -2.09 -6.48 1.35
N GLY A 48 -2.98 -5.68 0.79
CA GLY A 48 -4.44 -5.79 0.99
C GLY A 48 -5.14 -6.81 0.10
N GLU A 49 -4.41 -7.65 -0.62
CA GLU A 49 -4.94 -8.76 -1.44
C GLU A 49 -5.97 -8.32 -2.51
N GLY A 50 -5.96 -7.04 -2.89
CA GLY A 50 -7.02 -6.46 -3.71
C GLY A 50 -7.27 -7.16 -5.05
N ILE A 51 -6.20 -7.69 -5.70
CA ILE A 51 -6.33 -8.43 -6.96
C ILE A 51 -7.03 -9.80 -6.79
N SER A 52 -7.07 -10.33 -5.57
CA SER A 52 -7.69 -11.61 -5.25
C SER A 52 -9.15 -11.48 -4.79
N LEU A 53 -9.64 -10.25 -4.67
CA LEU A 53 -11.02 -9.92 -4.29
C LEU A 53 -11.86 -9.61 -5.53
N ARG A 54 -13.15 -9.96 -5.49
CA ARG A 54 -14.11 -9.59 -6.53
C ARG A 54 -14.36 -8.09 -6.54
N VAL A 55 -14.81 -7.55 -7.66
CA VAL A 55 -15.10 -6.11 -7.80
C VAL A 55 -16.07 -5.62 -6.70
N GLU A 56 -17.10 -6.39 -6.39
CA GLU A 56 -18.08 -6.06 -5.35
C GLU A 56 -17.46 -6.06 -3.95
N GLU A 57 -16.59 -7.02 -3.65
CA GLU A 57 -15.85 -7.08 -2.39
C GLU A 57 -14.91 -5.88 -2.25
N ARG A 58 -14.22 -5.50 -3.32
CA ARG A 58 -13.32 -4.33 -3.34
C ARG A 58 -14.10 -3.03 -3.11
N ARG A 59 -15.27 -2.88 -3.72
CA ARG A 59 -16.16 -1.73 -3.48
C ARG A 59 -16.61 -1.67 -2.02
N ARG A 60 -17.00 -2.81 -1.43
CA ARG A 60 -17.37 -2.89 -0.01
C ARG A 60 -16.20 -2.52 0.90
N VAL A 61 -15.00 -3.10 0.69
CA VAL A 61 -13.79 -2.82 1.47
C VAL A 61 -13.40 -1.33 1.39
N ALA A 62 -13.51 -0.70 0.22
CA ALA A 62 -13.28 0.73 0.09
C ALA A 62 -14.20 1.55 1.00
N GLY A 63 -15.49 1.23 1.01
CA GLY A 63 -16.48 1.87 1.90
C GLY A 63 -16.17 1.66 3.39
N LEU A 64 -15.79 0.44 3.79
CA LEU A 64 -15.43 0.10 5.17
C LEU A 64 -14.22 0.88 5.67
N PHE A 65 -13.15 1.00 4.87
CA PHE A 65 -11.99 1.81 5.24
C PHE A 65 -12.33 3.29 5.35
N LEU A 66 -13.08 3.84 4.40
CA LEU A 66 -13.50 5.26 4.44
C LEU A 66 -14.39 5.56 5.66
N GLN A 67 -15.33 4.69 5.97
CA GLN A 67 -16.16 4.80 7.15
C GLN A 67 -15.35 4.70 8.44
N ALA A 68 -14.45 3.72 8.55
CA ALA A 68 -13.58 3.54 9.71
C ALA A 68 -12.59 4.71 9.89
N ALA A 69 -12.06 5.23 8.79
CA ALA A 69 -11.12 6.35 8.85
C ALA A 69 -11.78 7.64 9.33
N ASP A 70 -13.01 7.90 8.96
CA ASP A 70 -13.80 9.09 9.34
C ASP A 70 -12.96 10.39 9.30
N ARG A 71 -12.23 10.59 8.21
CA ARG A 71 -11.29 11.70 7.98
C ARG A 71 -10.12 11.83 8.98
N ARG A 72 -9.92 10.86 9.85
CA ARG A 72 -8.77 10.81 10.77
C ARG A 72 -7.46 10.41 10.07
N LEU A 73 -7.57 9.71 8.95
CA LEU A 73 -6.47 9.29 8.07
C LEU A 73 -6.81 9.62 6.63
N GLN A 74 -5.81 9.88 5.81
CA GLN A 74 -5.95 9.91 4.36
C GLN A 74 -6.22 8.49 3.85
N VAL A 75 -7.21 8.32 2.97
CA VAL A 75 -7.58 7.00 2.42
C VAL A 75 -7.39 7.00 0.91
N ALA A 76 -6.33 6.36 0.44
CA ALA A 76 -6.13 6.03 -0.97
C ALA A 76 -6.67 4.63 -1.26
N ILE A 77 -7.35 4.48 -2.40
CA ILE A 77 -7.92 3.19 -2.82
C ILE A 77 -7.17 2.68 -4.06
N HIS A 78 -6.61 1.49 -3.96
CA HIS A 78 -6.03 0.83 -5.12
C HIS A 78 -7.13 0.22 -5.99
N CYS A 79 -7.18 0.65 -7.26
CA CYS A 79 -8.22 0.28 -8.21
C CYS A 79 -7.70 -0.60 -9.36
N GLY A 80 -6.38 -0.84 -9.46
CA GLY A 80 -5.81 -1.67 -10.51
C GLY A 80 -6.44 -3.08 -10.55
N ALA A 81 -6.83 -3.52 -11.74
CA ALA A 81 -7.44 -4.81 -11.99
C ALA A 81 -6.88 -5.39 -13.31
N GLN A 82 -7.24 -6.63 -13.62
CA GLN A 82 -6.74 -7.32 -14.82
C GLN A 82 -7.27 -6.71 -16.12
N THR A 83 -8.43 -6.05 -16.09
CA THR A 83 -9.03 -5.40 -17.24
C THR A 83 -9.15 -3.89 -17.04
N THR A 84 -9.08 -3.11 -18.12
CA THR A 84 -9.34 -1.68 -18.07
C THR A 84 -10.77 -1.38 -17.61
N ALA A 85 -11.74 -2.19 -18.01
CA ALA A 85 -13.14 -2.00 -17.63
C ALA A 85 -13.36 -2.13 -16.11
N ASP A 86 -12.78 -3.14 -15.46
CA ASP A 86 -12.86 -3.30 -14.01
C ASP A 86 -12.12 -2.18 -13.28
N THR A 87 -10.93 -1.80 -13.79
CA THR A 87 -10.13 -0.69 -13.24
C THR A 87 -10.93 0.62 -13.28
N VAL A 88 -11.57 0.94 -14.39
CA VAL A 88 -12.44 2.11 -14.57
C VAL A 88 -13.62 2.07 -13.60
N THR A 89 -14.29 0.91 -13.48
CA THR A 89 -15.41 0.72 -12.55
C THR A 89 -14.99 0.96 -11.09
N LEU A 90 -13.84 0.44 -10.69
CA LEU A 90 -13.31 0.61 -9.34
C LEU A 90 -12.84 2.05 -9.08
N ALA A 91 -12.19 2.69 -10.06
CA ALA A 91 -11.73 4.08 -9.95
C ALA A 91 -12.90 5.06 -9.82
N ALA A 92 -13.93 4.90 -10.65
CA ALA A 92 -15.16 5.70 -10.56
C ALA A 92 -15.84 5.54 -9.20
N HIS A 93 -15.97 4.31 -8.72
CA HIS A 93 -16.56 4.05 -7.39
C HIS A 93 -15.74 4.65 -6.26
N ALA A 94 -14.39 4.54 -6.29
CA ALA A 94 -13.53 5.12 -5.26
C ALA A 94 -13.72 6.65 -5.16
N ALA A 95 -13.83 7.34 -6.31
CA ALA A 95 -14.14 8.77 -6.35
C ALA A 95 -15.55 9.08 -5.81
N GLU A 96 -16.55 8.29 -6.19
CA GLU A 96 -17.95 8.45 -5.74
C GLU A 96 -18.10 8.34 -4.22
N VAL A 97 -17.39 7.39 -3.59
CA VAL A 97 -17.43 7.19 -2.13
C VAL A 97 -16.51 8.12 -1.35
N GLY A 98 -15.77 9.01 -2.03
CA GLY A 98 -15.00 10.08 -1.42
C GLY A 98 -13.59 9.67 -0.98
N ALA A 99 -12.92 8.76 -1.69
CA ALA A 99 -11.52 8.47 -1.48
C ALA A 99 -10.65 9.74 -1.69
N ASP A 100 -9.60 9.90 -0.87
CA ASP A 100 -8.66 11.02 -1.00
C ASP A 100 -7.77 10.88 -2.26
N ALA A 101 -7.56 9.64 -2.70
CA ALA A 101 -6.85 9.35 -3.95
C ALA A 101 -7.22 7.98 -4.53
N VAL A 102 -7.03 7.84 -5.82
CA VAL A 102 -7.06 6.58 -6.56
C VAL A 102 -5.64 6.18 -6.94
N VAL A 103 -5.29 4.92 -6.71
CA VAL A 103 -3.97 4.36 -7.05
C VAL A 103 -4.16 3.18 -7.99
N VAL A 104 -3.41 3.11 -9.09
CA VAL A 104 -3.55 2.03 -10.08
C VAL A 104 -2.19 1.48 -10.46
N ILE A 105 -2.00 0.16 -10.25
CA ILE A 105 -0.90 -0.62 -10.83
C ILE A 105 -1.29 -1.10 -12.24
N GLY A 106 -0.32 -1.24 -13.12
CA GLY A 106 -0.55 -1.88 -14.42
C GLY A 106 -1.03 -3.33 -14.29
N PRO A 107 -1.91 -3.82 -15.18
CA PRO A 107 -2.35 -5.22 -15.13
C PRO A 107 -1.17 -6.19 -15.24
N PRO A 108 -1.00 -7.15 -14.30
CA PRO A 108 0.05 -8.16 -14.40
C PRO A 108 -0.29 -9.21 -15.47
N TYR A 109 0.64 -10.12 -15.74
CA TYR A 109 0.53 -11.27 -16.63
C TYR A 109 0.86 -10.99 -18.09
N PHE A 110 0.19 -10.03 -18.77
CA PHE A 110 0.56 -9.62 -20.12
C PHE A 110 1.46 -8.40 -20.08
N LYS A 111 2.63 -8.46 -20.73
CA LYS A 111 3.49 -7.29 -20.88
C LYS A 111 2.81 -6.28 -21.82
N LEU A 112 2.42 -5.14 -21.27
CA LEU A 112 1.84 -4.06 -22.04
C LEU A 112 2.93 -3.19 -22.65
N ASP A 113 2.75 -2.79 -23.92
CA ASP A 113 3.53 -1.73 -24.52
C ASP A 113 3.13 -0.34 -23.97
N GLU A 114 3.90 0.69 -24.30
CA GLU A 114 3.67 2.05 -23.80
C GLU A 114 2.29 2.61 -24.20
N GLN A 115 1.79 2.26 -25.39
CA GLN A 115 0.49 2.73 -25.83
C GLN A 115 -0.66 2.07 -25.06
N ALA A 116 -0.56 0.78 -24.77
CA ALA A 116 -1.53 0.06 -23.97
C ALA A 116 -1.51 0.51 -22.50
N GLN A 117 -0.30 0.72 -21.91
CA GLN A 117 -0.14 1.31 -20.58
C GLN A 117 -0.80 2.69 -20.49
N TYR A 118 -0.47 3.55 -21.44
CA TYR A 118 -1.03 4.91 -21.51
C TYR A 118 -2.57 4.89 -21.58
N GLY A 119 -3.15 4.11 -22.50
CA GLY A 119 -4.60 4.01 -22.65
C GLY A 119 -5.30 3.48 -21.39
N HIS A 120 -4.69 2.49 -20.72
CA HIS A 120 -5.21 1.92 -19.47
C HIS A 120 -5.25 2.95 -18.33
N PHE A 121 -4.12 3.63 -18.08
CA PHE A 121 -4.04 4.63 -17.02
C PHE A 121 -4.88 5.88 -17.30
N LEU A 122 -4.91 6.35 -18.54
CA LEU A 122 -5.73 7.51 -18.93
C LEU A 122 -7.22 7.24 -18.71
N ALA A 123 -7.71 6.06 -19.10
CA ALA A 123 -9.10 5.68 -18.88
C ALA A 123 -9.46 5.64 -17.39
N ALA A 124 -8.56 5.10 -16.56
CA ALA A 124 -8.76 5.03 -15.11
C ALA A 124 -8.72 6.44 -14.47
N ALA A 125 -7.76 7.30 -14.87
CA ALA A 125 -7.66 8.67 -14.36
C ALA A 125 -8.89 9.50 -14.73
N ALA A 126 -9.37 9.40 -15.98
CA ALA A 126 -10.58 10.07 -16.42
C ALA A 126 -11.82 9.64 -15.62
N ALA A 127 -11.93 8.35 -15.27
CA ALA A 127 -13.07 7.80 -14.54
C ALA A 127 -13.19 8.31 -13.09
N CYS A 128 -12.08 8.72 -12.48
CA CYS A 128 -12.07 9.23 -11.11
C CYS A 128 -11.87 10.76 -11.01
N ALA A 129 -11.76 11.47 -12.12
CA ALA A 129 -11.54 12.92 -12.07
C ALA A 129 -12.68 13.65 -11.34
N PRO A 130 -12.41 14.64 -10.48
CA PRO A 130 -11.12 15.29 -10.22
C PRO A 130 -10.31 14.67 -9.06
N THR A 131 -10.67 13.47 -8.56
CA THR A 131 -9.94 12.80 -7.46
C THR A 131 -8.49 12.59 -7.87
N PRO A 132 -7.50 12.90 -7.00
CA PRO A 132 -6.09 12.69 -7.26
C PRO A 132 -5.79 11.24 -7.68
N PHE A 133 -5.04 11.09 -8.75
CA PHE A 133 -4.69 9.80 -9.34
C PHE A 133 -3.17 9.57 -9.24
N TYR A 134 -2.80 8.42 -8.71
CA TYR A 134 -1.41 7.99 -8.59
C TYR A 134 -1.19 6.71 -9.39
N VAL A 135 -0.15 6.69 -10.19
CA VAL A 135 0.30 5.46 -10.84
C VAL A 135 1.12 4.64 -9.83
N TYR A 136 0.95 3.34 -9.82
CA TYR A 136 1.73 2.44 -8.99
C TYR A 136 2.72 1.66 -9.86
N GLU A 137 4.00 1.98 -9.73
CA GLU A 137 5.10 1.27 -10.37
C GLU A 137 5.61 0.14 -9.50
N PHE A 138 5.60 -1.06 -10.04
CA PHE A 138 6.19 -2.25 -9.44
C PHE A 138 6.48 -3.29 -10.52
N ALA A 139 7.59 -3.12 -11.26
CA ALA A 139 7.96 -3.95 -12.40
C ALA A 139 8.11 -5.43 -12.04
N ALA A 140 8.60 -5.75 -10.84
CA ALA A 140 8.73 -7.14 -10.37
C ALA A 140 7.36 -7.87 -10.26
N THR A 141 6.27 -7.13 -10.04
CA THR A 141 4.91 -7.68 -9.93
C THR A 141 4.17 -7.68 -11.26
N THR A 142 4.30 -6.60 -12.04
CA THR A 142 3.62 -6.49 -13.34
C THR A 142 4.31 -7.28 -14.43
N GLY A 143 5.64 -7.50 -14.30
CA GLY A 143 6.49 -8.12 -15.31
C GLY A 143 7.01 -7.14 -16.37
N TYR A 144 6.74 -5.84 -16.22
CA TYR A 144 7.23 -4.76 -17.08
C TYR A 144 7.26 -3.43 -16.33
N PRO A 145 8.21 -2.53 -16.64
CA PRO A 145 8.25 -1.19 -16.08
C PRO A 145 7.32 -0.25 -16.84
N ILE A 146 6.97 0.87 -16.20
CA ILE A 146 6.30 1.99 -16.87
C ILE A 146 7.39 2.98 -17.35
N ALA A 147 7.38 3.30 -18.64
CA ALA A 147 8.33 4.28 -19.16
C ALA A 147 8.02 5.69 -18.62
N PRO A 148 9.02 6.47 -18.17
CA PRO A 148 8.81 7.87 -17.75
C PRO A 148 8.03 8.72 -18.77
N ALA A 149 8.27 8.52 -20.05
CA ALA A 149 7.54 9.24 -21.12
C ALA A 149 6.02 8.97 -21.12
N VAL A 150 5.59 7.77 -20.69
CA VAL A 150 4.15 7.46 -20.51
C VAL A 150 3.57 8.29 -19.37
N LEU A 151 4.30 8.45 -18.26
CA LEU A 151 3.87 9.22 -17.10
C LEU A 151 3.76 10.72 -17.42
N GLU A 152 4.77 11.26 -18.11
CA GLU A 152 4.78 12.67 -18.54
C GLU A 152 3.62 12.98 -19.50
N ARG A 153 3.35 12.07 -20.44
CA ARG A 153 2.23 12.18 -21.37
C ARG A 153 0.88 12.12 -20.63
N LEU A 154 0.73 11.18 -19.69
CA LEU A 154 -0.48 11.05 -18.86
C LEU A 154 -0.79 12.36 -18.11
N ARG A 155 0.23 12.94 -17.46
CA ARG A 155 0.09 14.20 -16.74
C ARG A 155 -0.25 15.37 -17.64
N GLY A 156 0.26 15.37 -18.86
CA GLY A 156 -0.05 16.41 -19.86
C GLY A 156 -1.51 16.38 -20.35
N GLU A 157 -2.20 15.24 -20.20
CA GLU A 157 -3.57 15.05 -20.69
C GLU A 157 -4.63 14.91 -19.56
N ALA A 158 -4.21 14.60 -18.32
CA ALA A 158 -5.11 14.42 -17.19
C ALA A 158 -4.57 15.16 -15.94
N ASP A 159 -5.17 16.30 -15.62
CA ASP A 159 -4.75 17.17 -14.51
C ASP A 159 -4.77 16.49 -13.14
N ASN A 160 -5.60 15.45 -12.98
CA ASN A 160 -5.68 14.67 -11.74
C ASN A 160 -4.60 13.60 -11.61
N VAL A 161 -3.75 13.38 -12.61
CA VAL A 161 -2.55 12.53 -12.48
C VAL A 161 -1.47 13.33 -11.76
N VAL A 162 -1.33 13.09 -10.46
CA VAL A 162 -0.51 13.94 -9.57
C VAL A 162 0.78 13.27 -9.10
N GLY A 163 0.88 11.95 -9.13
CA GLY A 163 2.06 11.29 -8.57
C GLY A 163 2.17 9.80 -8.82
N LEU A 164 3.16 9.22 -8.15
CA LEU A 164 3.46 7.79 -8.21
C LEU A 164 3.73 7.21 -6.82
N LYS A 165 3.34 5.93 -6.64
CA LYS A 165 3.97 5.04 -5.69
C LYS A 165 4.96 4.17 -6.43
N VAL A 166 6.22 4.11 -5.98
CA VAL A 166 7.28 3.32 -6.63
C VAL A 166 7.79 2.25 -5.68
N SER A 167 7.74 0.98 -6.10
CA SER A 167 8.18 -0.18 -5.31
C SER A 167 9.39 -0.90 -5.90
N ASP A 168 10.02 -0.33 -6.92
CA ASP A 168 11.20 -0.90 -7.54
C ASP A 168 12.46 -0.68 -6.70
N THR A 169 13.36 -1.63 -6.75
CA THR A 169 14.69 -1.64 -6.12
C THR A 169 15.72 -2.16 -7.14
N PRO A 170 17.00 -1.83 -6.98
CA PRO A 170 17.65 -0.91 -6.03
C PRO A 170 17.31 0.57 -6.29
N PHE A 171 17.98 1.49 -5.59
CA PHE A 171 17.70 2.94 -5.72
C PHE A 171 17.78 3.45 -7.16
N ASP A 172 18.71 2.99 -7.96
CA ASP A 172 18.84 3.37 -9.39
C ASP A 172 17.54 3.06 -10.19
N ALA A 173 16.84 1.97 -9.83
CA ALA A 173 15.56 1.63 -10.44
C ALA A 173 14.42 2.55 -9.96
N PHE A 174 14.50 3.03 -8.72
CA PHE A 174 13.57 3.99 -8.13
C PHE A 174 13.83 5.41 -8.63
N GLU A 175 15.09 5.85 -8.68
CA GLU A 175 15.50 7.24 -8.95
C GLU A 175 14.94 7.79 -10.27
N ARG A 176 14.83 6.97 -11.31
CA ARG A 176 14.27 7.37 -12.61
C ARG A 176 12.82 7.83 -12.56
N TYR A 177 12.11 7.56 -11.46
CA TYR A 177 10.73 8.01 -11.23
C TYR A 177 10.62 9.26 -10.36
N LEU A 178 11.75 9.85 -9.94
CA LEU A 178 11.78 11.17 -9.28
C LEU A 178 11.53 12.27 -10.32
N LEU A 179 10.37 12.25 -10.96
CA LEU A 179 9.99 13.14 -12.03
C LEU A 179 9.57 14.51 -11.49
N PRO A 180 10.05 15.62 -12.08
CA PRO A 180 9.67 16.98 -11.65
C PRO A 180 8.16 17.17 -11.65
N GLY A 181 7.65 17.66 -10.53
CA GLY A 181 6.24 17.98 -10.39
C GLY A 181 5.31 16.79 -10.13
N PHE A 182 5.82 15.58 -9.96
CA PHE A 182 5.08 14.45 -9.44
C PHE A 182 5.28 14.29 -7.93
N ASP A 183 4.23 13.93 -7.20
CA ASP A 183 4.30 13.50 -5.83
C ASP A 183 4.74 12.03 -5.78
N ILE A 184 5.93 11.77 -5.26
CA ILE A 184 6.50 10.43 -5.23
C ILE A 184 6.38 9.83 -3.84
N PHE A 185 5.89 8.59 -3.77
CA PHE A 185 5.84 7.79 -2.55
C PHE A 185 6.78 6.59 -2.65
N VAL A 186 7.64 6.45 -1.63
CA VAL A 186 8.60 5.36 -1.53
C VAL A 186 7.87 4.08 -1.08
N GLY A 187 8.01 3.00 -1.85
CA GLY A 187 7.45 1.68 -1.49
C GLY A 187 8.40 0.82 -0.67
N PRO A 188 9.69 0.68 -1.07
CA PRO A 188 10.67 -0.12 -0.34
C PRO A 188 11.18 0.62 0.90
N GLU A 189 11.03 0.00 2.06
CA GLU A 189 11.34 0.62 3.34
C GLU A 189 12.80 1.05 3.47
N ALA A 190 13.74 0.25 2.95
CA ALA A 190 15.17 0.57 2.96
C ALA A 190 15.54 1.82 2.13
N LEU A 191 14.65 2.27 1.24
CA LEU A 191 14.88 3.46 0.40
C LEU A 191 14.18 4.72 0.94
N ILE A 192 13.51 4.66 2.09
CA ILE A 192 12.71 5.80 2.61
C ILE A 192 13.61 7.01 2.84
N ALA A 193 14.73 6.85 3.54
CA ALA A 193 15.61 7.98 3.85
C ALA A 193 16.16 8.65 2.59
N GLU A 194 16.65 7.87 1.64
CA GLU A 194 17.18 8.40 0.39
C GLU A 194 16.10 9.04 -0.48
N GLY A 195 14.95 8.38 -0.62
CA GLY A 195 13.81 8.92 -1.36
C GLY A 195 13.30 10.24 -0.78
N MET A 196 13.19 10.33 0.56
CA MET A 196 12.81 11.57 1.24
C MET A 196 13.83 12.69 1.05
N ALA A 197 15.13 12.36 1.10
CA ALA A 197 16.20 13.33 0.81
C ALA A 197 16.17 13.85 -0.63
N ARG A 198 15.60 13.09 -1.57
CA ARG A 198 15.39 13.48 -2.98
C ARG A 198 14.02 14.09 -3.25
N GLY A 199 13.22 14.40 -2.21
CA GLY A 199 11.97 15.14 -2.32
C GLY A 199 10.71 14.29 -2.45
N ALA A 200 10.76 13.00 -2.12
CA ALA A 200 9.55 12.19 -1.99
C ALA A 200 8.59 12.80 -0.95
N LYS A 201 7.29 12.63 -1.16
CA LYS A 201 6.22 13.18 -0.29
C LYS A 201 5.92 12.30 0.92
N GLY A 202 6.43 11.08 0.93
CA GLY A 202 6.21 10.12 1.99
C GLY A 202 6.51 8.70 1.53
N ALA A 203 5.99 7.75 2.30
CA ALA A 203 6.11 6.33 1.99
C ALA A 203 4.75 5.63 2.02
N VAL A 204 4.59 4.62 1.16
CA VAL A 204 3.47 3.67 1.22
C VAL A 204 4.05 2.29 1.46
N SER A 205 4.11 1.89 2.72
CA SER A 205 4.85 0.74 3.21
C SER A 205 3.95 -0.43 3.58
N ALA A 206 4.34 -1.63 3.19
CA ALA A 206 3.66 -2.85 3.65
C ALA A 206 3.99 -3.14 5.12
N LEU A 207 5.21 -2.85 5.56
CA LEU A 207 5.62 -3.00 6.95
C LEU A 207 4.80 -2.09 7.88
N ALA A 208 4.43 -0.89 7.41
CA ALA A 208 3.56 0.04 8.15
C ALA A 208 2.17 -0.55 8.48
N SER A 209 1.74 -1.63 7.79
CA SER A 209 0.52 -2.35 8.17
C SER A 209 0.63 -3.01 9.54
N ALA A 210 1.83 -3.45 9.94
CA ALA A 210 2.04 -4.20 11.17
C ALA A 210 2.94 -3.46 12.18
N LEU A 211 3.87 -2.64 11.71
CA LEU A 211 4.79 -1.84 12.51
C LEU A 211 4.70 -0.36 12.11
N PRO A 212 3.51 0.28 12.29
CA PRO A 212 3.25 1.64 11.80
C PRO A 212 4.15 2.69 12.44
N ARG A 213 4.42 2.58 13.74
CA ARG A 213 5.21 3.54 14.52
C ARG A 213 6.64 3.65 14.00
N GLU A 214 7.28 2.50 13.70
CA GLU A 214 8.64 2.44 13.18
C GLU A 214 8.75 3.15 11.83
N VAL A 215 7.80 2.86 10.93
CA VAL A 215 7.79 3.48 9.61
C VAL A 215 7.48 4.97 9.70
N ALA A 216 6.49 5.36 10.50
CA ALA A 216 6.13 6.75 10.70
C ALA A 216 7.29 7.57 11.28
N ALA A 217 8.07 7.00 12.19
CA ALA A 217 9.24 7.66 12.77
C ALA A 217 10.29 7.96 11.70
N VAL A 218 10.63 6.98 10.85
CA VAL A 218 11.62 7.15 9.77
C VAL A 218 11.13 8.10 8.67
N VAL A 219 9.83 8.13 8.39
CA VAL A 219 9.28 9.10 7.42
C VAL A 219 9.35 10.54 7.96
N ARG A 220 9.16 10.74 9.27
CA ARG A 220 9.24 12.07 9.89
C ARG A 220 10.66 12.56 10.09
N ASP A 221 11.57 11.65 10.44
CA ASP A 221 13.00 11.93 10.64
C ASP A 221 13.82 10.89 9.86
N PRO A 222 14.00 11.09 8.55
CA PRO A 222 14.61 10.10 7.66
C PRO A 222 16.12 10.03 7.87
N THR A 223 16.57 8.94 8.51
CA THR A 223 18.00 8.63 8.68
C THR A 223 18.36 7.36 7.92
N PRO A 224 19.61 7.23 7.41
CA PRO A 224 20.09 6.01 6.79
C PRO A 224 19.95 4.79 7.70
N GLU A 225 20.31 4.91 8.98
CA GLU A 225 20.22 3.85 9.98
C GLU A 225 18.77 3.40 10.24
N GLY A 226 17.85 4.36 10.27
CA GLY A 226 16.42 4.08 10.40
C GLY A 226 15.88 3.32 9.20
N ALA A 227 16.26 3.72 7.98
CA ALA A 227 15.85 3.05 6.75
C ALA A 227 16.48 1.64 6.63
N GLU A 228 17.76 1.48 7.00
CA GLU A 228 18.43 0.16 7.03
C GLU A 228 17.70 -0.77 8.00
N ARG A 229 17.40 -0.31 9.22
CA ARG A 229 16.62 -1.09 10.19
C ARG A 229 15.25 -1.49 9.65
N LEU A 230 14.52 -0.60 9.00
CA LEU A 230 13.25 -0.96 8.36
C LEU A 230 13.45 -2.01 7.26
N GLY A 231 14.53 -1.92 6.51
CA GLY A 231 14.92 -2.92 5.52
C GLY A 231 15.14 -4.30 6.14
N GLU A 232 15.82 -4.38 7.30
CA GLU A 232 16.04 -5.62 8.05
C GLU A 232 14.71 -6.21 8.56
N LEU A 233 13.86 -5.39 9.19
CA LEU A 233 12.55 -5.80 9.66
C LEU A 233 11.70 -6.34 8.50
N ARG A 234 11.73 -5.65 7.36
CA ARG A 234 11.04 -6.07 6.15
C ARG A 234 11.58 -7.40 5.61
N ALA A 235 12.89 -7.56 5.52
CA ALA A 235 13.52 -8.76 5.02
C ALA A 235 13.17 -9.99 5.89
N PHE A 236 13.04 -9.81 7.20
CA PHE A 236 12.59 -10.88 8.08
C PHE A 236 11.14 -11.30 7.79
N VAL A 237 10.22 -10.34 7.70
CA VAL A 237 8.79 -10.61 7.41
C VAL A 237 8.60 -11.27 6.03
N GLU A 238 9.45 -10.94 5.05
CA GLU A 238 9.39 -11.55 3.70
C GLU A 238 9.79 -13.03 3.65
N ARG A 239 10.33 -13.58 4.71
CA ARG A 239 10.63 -15.04 4.81
C ARG A 239 9.36 -15.88 4.94
N PHE A 240 8.23 -15.26 5.27
CA PHE A 240 6.94 -15.88 5.53
C PHE A 240 5.90 -15.50 4.46
N PRO A 241 4.75 -16.19 4.39
CA PRO A 241 3.57 -15.70 3.66
C PRO A 241 3.20 -14.30 4.14
N ARG A 242 3.64 -13.28 3.39
CA ARG A 242 3.64 -11.87 3.81
C ARG A 242 2.32 -11.40 4.42
N GLN A 243 1.19 -11.64 3.74
CA GLN A 243 -0.11 -11.15 4.17
C GLN A 243 -0.51 -11.77 5.51
N ALA A 244 -0.31 -13.08 5.66
CA ALA A 244 -0.58 -13.78 6.91
C ALA A 244 0.36 -13.31 8.03
N ALA A 245 1.65 -13.09 7.74
CA ALA A 245 2.63 -12.59 8.72
C ALA A 245 2.27 -11.18 9.21
N LEU A 246 1.90 -10.26 8.32
CA LEU A 246 1.45 -8.92 8.70
C LEU A 246 0.21 -8.95 9.59
N LYS A 247 -0.78 -9.81 9.26
CA LYS A 247 -1.98 -10.00 10.07
C LYS A 247 -1.66 -10.63 11.45
N ARG A 248 -0.73 -11.59 11.49
CA ARG A 248 -0.25 -12.16 12.75
C ARG A 248 0.39 -11.11 13.66
N LEU A 249 1.25 -10.27 13.11
CA LEU A 249 1.89 -9.17 13.86
C LEU A 249 0.86 -8.16 14.39
N LEU A 250 -0.21 -7.87 13.66
CA LEU A 250 -1.34 -7.07 14.15
C LEU A 250 -2.05 -7.75 15.33
N ALA A 251 -2.35 -9.05 15.19
CA ALA A 251 -3.02 -9.81 16.25
C ALA A 251 -2.19 -9.85 17.55
N LEU A 252 -0.85 -9.99 17.46
CA LEU A 252 0.06 -9.92 18.62
C LEU A 252 0.04 -8.55 19.33
N GLN A 253 -0.36 -7.50 18.63
CA GLN A 253 -0.53 -6.15 19.18
C GLN A 253 -1.97 -5.85 19.63
N GLY A 254 -2.82 -6.88 19.69
CA GLY A 254 -4.20 -6.77 20.16
C GLY A 254 -5.19 -6.24 19.15
N VAL A 255 -4.82 -6.13 17.87
CA VAL A 255 -5.75 -5.78 16.79
C VAL A 255 -6.52 -7.04 16.39
N PRO A 256 -7.87 -7.03 16.39
CA PRO A 256 -8.68 -8.24 16.15
C PRO A 256 -8.77 -8.57 14.65
N VAL A 257 -7.63 -8.82 14.03
CA VAL A 257 -7.51 -9.24 12.62
C VAL A 257 -7.06 -10.70 12.60
N ALA A 258 -7.85 -11.57 11.98
CA ALA A 258 -7.47 -12.96 11.77
C ALA A 258 -6.34 -13.07 10.72
N GLU A 259 -5.52 -14.13 10.82
CA GLU A 259 -4.43 -14.42 9.87
C GLU A 259 -4.95 -14.90 8.49
N ASP A 260 -6.25 -14.98 8.33
CA ASP A 260 -6.93 -15.48 7.14
C ASP A 260 -6.54 -14.66 5.90
N VAL A 261 -6.22 -15.37 4.82
CA VAL A 261 -5.84 -14.80 3.53
C VAL A 261 -6.67 -15.40 2.42
N ARG A 262 -6.85 -14.69 1.31
CA ARG A 262 -7.60 -15.17 0.15
C ARG A 262 -6.78 -16.22 -0.61
N ALA A 263 -7.36 -17.40 -0.82
CA ALA A 263 -6.72 -18.40 -1.69
C ALA A 263 -6.45 -17.83 -3.11
N PRO A 264 -5.30 -18.17 -3.73
CA PRO A 264 -4.39 -19.25 -3.41
C PRO A 264 -3.29 -18.91 -2.38
N LEU A 265 -3.35 -17.74 -1.73
CA LEU A 265 -2.45 -17.45 -0.62
C LEU A 265 -2.72 -18.42 0.54
N ARG A 266 -1.70 -18.63 1.38
CA ARG A 266 -1.79 -19.52 2.53
C ARG A 266 -1.52 -18.78 3.84
N THR A 267 -2.05 -19.29 4.92
CA THR A 267 -1.70 -18.89 6.28
C THR A 267 -0.31 -19.37 6.67
N LEU A 268 0.19 -18.95 7.83
CA LEU A 268 1.43 -19.45 8.42
C LEU A 268 1.31 -20.93 8.80
N ALA A 269 2.37 -21.70 8.56
CA ALA A 269 2.54 -23.00 9.18
C ALA A 269 2.86 -22.83 10.67
N GLN A 270 2.78 -23.91 11.47
CA GLN A 270 2.95 -23.82 12.91
C GLN A 270 4.37 -23.36 13.30
N ASP A 271 5.39 -23.91 12.65
CA ASP A 271 6.79 -23.54 12.84
C ASP A 271 7.09 -22.10 12.39
N GLU A 272 6.51 -21.66 11.29
CA GLU A 272 6.60 -20.28 10.81
C GLU A 272 5.97 -19.29 11.81
N ARG A 273 4.83 -19.67 12.40
CA ARG A 273 4.14 -18.85 13.40
C ARG A 273 4.98 -18.74 14.68
N GLU A 274 5.54 -19.85 15.17
CA GLU A 274 6.40 -19.86 16.35
C GLU A 274 7.66 -19.02 16.15
N GLU A 275 8.29 -19.11 14.96
CA GLU A 275 9.46 -18.30 14.62
C GLU A 275 9.11 -16.80 14.56
N LEU A 276 7.99 -16.45 13.92
CA LEU A 276 7.53 -15.06 13.81
C LEU A 276 7.15 -14.48 15.18
N ASP A 277 6.46 -15.25 16.03
CA ASP A 277 6.07 -14.83 17.38
C ASP A 277 7.29 -14.55 18.26
N GLY A 278 8.26 -15.46 18.27
CA GLY A 278 9.50 -15.28 19.04
C GLY A 278 10.32 -14.06 18.58
N TRP A 279 10.36 -13.78 17.29
CA TRP A 279 10.99 -12.57 16.77
C TRP A 279 10.21 -11.31 17.14
N ALA A 280 8.88 -11.36 17.07
CA ALA A 280 8.01 -10.22 17.33
C ALA A 280 8.11 -9.74 18.80
N GLU A 281 8.29 -10.66 19.76
CA GLU A 281 8.50 -10.31 21.18
C GLU A 281 9.65 -9.31 21.35
N GLY A 282 10.77 -9.53 20.68
CA GLY A 282 11.93 -8.63 20.73
C GLY A 282 11.68 -7.28 20.06
N VAL A 283 11.02 -7.28 18.90
CA VAL A 283 10.74 -6.05 18.13
C VAL A 283 9.70 -5.19 18.84
N LEU A 284 8.60 -5.78 19.29
CA LEU A 284 7.51 -5.06 19.95
C LEU A 284 7.90 -4.52 21.31
N ALA A 285 8.74 -5.25 22.08
CA ALA A 285 9.29 -4.76 23.35
C ALA A 285 10.21 -3.54 23.16
N TYR A 286 11.03 -3.54 22.09
CA TYR A 286 11.91 -2.41 21.75
C TYR A 286 11.11 -1.14 21.41
N SER A 287 10.00 -1.30 20.69
CA SER A 287 9.13 -0.18 20.28
C SER A 287 8.48 0.52 21.47
N VAL A 288 8.14 -0.22 22.52
CA VAL A 288 7.56 0.33 23.77
C VAL A 288 8.60 1.09 24.57
N SER A 289 9.84 0.59 24.67
CA SER A 289 10.90 1.19 25.49
C SER A 289 11.42 2.54 24.93
N ASN A 290 11.33 2.75 23.63
CA ASN A 290 11.76 4.01 22.99
C ASN A 290 10.65 5.06 22.89
N SER A 291 9.49 4.80 23.49
CA SER A 291 8.32 5.70 23.49
C SER A 291 8.20 6.49 24.80
N SER A 292 9.17 6.32 25.72
CA SER A 292 9.28 7.01 27.03
C SER A 292 10.30 8.12 26.93
#